data_554624dc8567d0788aea2b0029af97d2
#
_entry.id   554624dc8567d0788aea2b0029af97d2
#
_cell.length_a   1.000
_cell.length_b   1.000
_cell.length_c   1.000
_cell.angle_alpha   90.00
_cell.angle_beta   90.00
_cell.angle_gamma   90.00
#
_symmetry.space_group_name_H-M   'P 1'
#
loop_
_entity.id
_entity.type
_entity.pdbx_description
1 polymer ?
#
loop_
_entity_poly.entity_id
_entity_poly.type
_entity_poly.pdbx_seq_one_letter_code
_entity_poly.pdbx_strand_id
1 'polypeptide(L)'
;ITEDELADIIDTAEEEGVVDEEQSDMFKSALEFTKTTVGEIMTMEKDVNAISVNATPDEVLPLILNTVHSRLPVKAANSDRIVGILRVRTYLKEYRRTKRVNIRAVMTTPYIVRDNAKIDNLLTHMRKHRRIFPHHHIQGINRQRTRRW
;
A
#
# COMPACT_ATOMS: atom_id res chain seq x y z
N ILE A 1 5.83 -3.30 -32.22
CA ILE A 1 4.40 -3.21 -31.80
C ILE A 1 4.34 -2.33 -30.56
N THR A 2 3.56 -1.27 -30.65
CA THR A 2 3.26 -0.40 -29.51
C THR A 2 2.09 -0.94 -28.70
N GLU A 3 1.86 -0.39 -27.51
CA GLU A 3 0.71 -0.78 -26.70
C GLU A 3 -0.62 -0.36 -27.33
N ASP A 4 -0.64 0.78 -28.04
CA ASP A 4 -1.81 1.24 -28.76
C ASP A 4 -2.13 0.28 -29.94
N GLU A 5 -1.11 -0.17 -30.67
CA GLU A 5 -1.27 -1.19 -31.71
C GLU A 5 -1.76 -2.53 -31.11
N LEU A 6 -1.34 -2.87 -29.89
CA LEU A 6 -1.83 -4.07 -29.21
C LEU A 6 -3.29 -3.91 -28.77
N ALA A 7 -3.71 -2.74 -28.31
CA ALA A 7 -5.10 -2.45 -27.99
C ALA A 7 -5.99 -2.55 -29.25
N ASP A 8 -5.54 -2.02 -30.40
CA ASP A 8 -6.24 -2.14 -31.68
C ASP A 8 -6.37 -3.60 -32.14
N ILE A 9 -5.36 -4.43 -31.89
CA ILE A 9 -5.43 -5.88 -32.15
C ILE A 9 -6.49 -6.57 -31.28
N ILE A 10 -6.59 -6.18 -30.02
CA ILE A 10 -7.62 -6.71 -29.10
C ILE A 10 -9.02 -6.30 -29.58
N ASP A 11 -9.22 -5.06 -29.97
CA ASP A 11 -10.48 -4.57 -30.54
C ASP A 11 -10.87 -5.34 -31.81
N THR A 12 -9.92 -5.57 -32.70
CA THR A 12 -10.14 -6.38 -33.92
C THR A 12 -10.54 -7.82 -33.56
N ALA A 13 -9.88 -8.41 -32.57
CA ALA A 13 -10.19 -9.78 -32.14
C ALA A 13 -11.59 -9.88 -31.51
N GLU A 14 -12.07 -8.82 -30.86
CA GLU A 14 -13.44 -8.74 -30.35
C GLU A 14 -14.45 -8.60 -31.49
N GLU A 15 -14.22 -7.73 -32.44
CA GLU A 15 -15.08 -7.55 -33.62
C GLU A 15 -15.19 -8.83 -34.48
N GLU A 16 -14.12 -9.60 -34.57
CA GLU A 16 -14.08 -10.88 -35.28
C GLU A 16 -14.66 -12.05 -34.45
N GLY A 17 -15.04 -11.81 -33.19
CA GLY A 17 -15.61 -12.82 -32.29
C GLY A 17 -14.61 -13.85 -31.79
N VAL A 18 -13.30 -13.57 -31.89
CA VAL A 18 -12.22 -14.43 -31.35
C VAL A 18 -12.17 -14.33 -29.83
N VAL A 19 -12.48 -13.16 -29.29
CA VAL A 19 -12.65 -12.89 -27.85
C VAL A 19 -14.01 -12.22 -27.63
N ASP A 20 -14.60 -12.44 -26.46
CA ASP A 20 -15.81 -11.72 -26.05
C ASP A 20 -15.45 -10.37 -25.40
N GLU A 21 -16.48 -9.53 -25.16
CA GLU A 21 -16.33 -8.20 -24.52
C GLU A 21 -15.64 -8.30 -23.16
N GLU A 22 -15.99 -9.28 -22.33
CA GLU A 22 -15.40 -9.46 -21.00
C GLU A 22 -13.90 -9.81 -21.09
N GLN A 23 -13.53 -10.66 -22.03
CA GLN A 23 -12.12 -11.00 -22.30
C GLN A 23 -11.34 -9.80 -22.85
N SER A 24 -11.93 -9.04 -23.78
CA SER A 24 -11.36 -7.81 -24.33
C SER A 24 -11.07 -6.79 -23.22
N ASP A 25 -12.04 -6.53 -22.34
CA ASP A 25 -11.89 -5.63 -21.20
C ASP A 25 -10.78 -6.10 -20.24
N MET A 26 -10.69 -7.40 -20.01
CA MET A 26 -9.63 -7.98 -19.17
C MET A 26 -8.24 -7.75 -19.76
N PHE A 27 -8.06 -7.95 -21.07
CA PHE A 27 -6.78 -7.71 -21.75
C PHE A 27 -6.40 -6.23 -21.72
N LYS A 28 -7.35 -5.32 -21.98
CA LYS A 28 -7.11 -3.88 -21.90
C LYS A 28 -6.74 -3.44 -20.48
N SER A 29 -7.44 -3.97 -19.47
CA SER A 29 -7.12 -3.72 -18.06
C SER A 29 -5.72 -4.19 -17.68
N ALA A 30 -5.28 -5.33 -18.22
CA ALA A 30 -3.91 -5.82 -18.02
C ALA A 30 -2.87 -4.90 -18.64
N LEU A 31 -3.12 -4.32 -19.82
CA LEU A 31 -2.23 -3.32 -20.42
C LEU A 31 -2.16 -2.05 -19.56
N GLU A 32 -3.29 -1.52 -19.12
CA GLU A 32 -3.34 -0.36 -18.21
C GLU A 32 -2.59 -0.61 -16.90
N PHE A 33 -2.70 -1.82 -16.34
CA PHE A 33 -2.00 -2.21 -15.12
C PHE A 33 -0.47 -2.06 -15.25
N THR A 34 0.10 -2.34 -16.42
CA THR A 34 1.55 -2.20 -16.65
C THR A 34 1.99 -0.74 -16.73
N LYS A 35 1.09 0.19 -17.01
CA LYS A 35 1.35 1.63 -17.08
C LYS A 35 1.16 2.35 -15.75
N THR A 36 0.30 1.82 -14.89
CA THR A 36 -0.11 2.49 -13.66
C THR A 36 1.05 2.59 -12.67
N THR A 37 1.22 3.77 -12.10
CA THR A 37 2.21 4.05 -11.08
C THR A 37 1.63 3.96 -9.67
N VAL A 38 2.49 3.78 -8.68
CA VAL A 38 2.10 3.82 -7.26
C VAL A 38 1.41 5.13 -6.92
N GLY A 39 1.92 6.26 -7.44
CA GLY A 39 1.36 7.59 -7.18
C GLY A 39 -0.09 7.76 -7.63
N GLU A 40 -0.53 7.03 -8.66
CA GLU A 40 -1.90 7.10 -9.20
C GLU A 40 -2.92 6.38 -8.31
N ILE A 41 -2.49 5.36 -7.57
CA ILE A 41 -3.38 4.52 -6.76
C ILE A 41 -3.19 4.66 -5.25
N MET A 42 -2.13 5.32 -4.79
CA MET A 42 -1.82 5.44 -3.37
C MET A 42 -2.83 6.33 -2.63
N THR A 43 -3.00 6.05 -1.34
CA THR A 43 -3.72 6.95 -0.44
C THR A 43 -2.88 8.20 -0.16
N MET A 44 -3.45 9.38 -0.32
CA MET A 44 -2.76 10.64 -0.04
C MET A 44 -2.45 10.77 1.45
N GLU A 45 -1.31 11.39 1.77
CA GLU A 45 -0.83 11.54 3.16
C GLU A 45 -1.89 12.14 4.10
N LYS A 46 -2.64 13.13 3.64
CA LYS A 46 -3.73 13.77 4.40
C LYS A 46 -4.87 12.83 4.79
N ASP A 47 -5.03 11.73 4.05
CA ASP A 47 -6.10 10.73 4.22
C ASP A 47 -5.60 9.49 4.96
N VAL A 48 -4.32 9.45 5.34
CA VAL A 48 -3.70 8.33 6.06
C VAL A 48 -3.85 8.50 7.56
N ASN A 49 -4.52 7.57 8.21
CA ASN A 49 -4.61 7.50 9.66
C ASN A 49 -3.34 6.85 10.23
N ALA A 50 -2.38 7.67 10.67
CA ALA A 50 -1.15 7.21 11.30
C ALA A 50 -1.16 7.47 12.81
N ILE A 51 -0.54 6.56 13.56
CA ILE A 51 -0.34 6.73 15.00
C ILE A 51 1.07 7.21 15.30
N SER A 52 1.23 7.99 16.38
CA SER A 52 2.58 8.36 16.84
C SER A 52 3.30 7.17 17.43
N VAL A 53 4.61 7.08 17.21
CA VAL A 53 5.46 6.05 17.84
C VAL A 53 5.45 6.11 19.37
N ASN A 54 5.13 7.28 19.93
CA ASN A 54 5.02 7.52 21.39
C ASN A 54 3.56 7.53 21.87
N ALA A 55 2.59 7.16 21.04
CA ALA A 55 1.19 7.17 21.42
C ALA A 55 0.91 6.23 22.61
N THR A 56 0.10 6.72 23.53
CA THR A 56 -0.35 5.96 24.69
C THR A 56 -1.51 5.03 24.32
N PRO A 57 -1.81 4.02 25.15
CA PRO A 57 -2.98 3.17 24.92
C PRO A 57 -4.30 3.94 24.83
N ASP A 58 -4.46 5.01 25.60
CA ASP A 58 -5.66 5.85 25.57
C ASP A 58 -5.83 6.58 24.23
N GLU A 59 -4.74 6.84 23.51
CA GLU A 59 -4.76 7.43 22.18
C GLU A 59 -4.95 6.37 21.08
N VAL A 60 -4.36 5.18 21.26
CA VAL A 60 -4.35 4.13 20.23
C VAL A 60 -5.63 3.30 20.24
N LEU A 61 -6.15 2.94 21.38
CA LEU A 61 -7.33 2.05 21.49
C LEU A 61 -8.57 2.61 20.78
N PRO A 62 -8.92 3.91 20.92
CA PRO A 62 -10.04 4.48 20.16
C PRO A 62 -9.85 4.40 18.65
N LEU A 63 -8.62 4.60 18.16
CA LEU A 63 -8.30 4.48 16.73
C LEU A 63 -8.47 3.03 16.25
N ILE A 64 -8.01 2.07 17.03
CA ILE A 64 -8.15 0.63 16.72
C ILE A 64 -9.63 0.21 16.68
N LEU A 65 -10.44 0.70 17.60
CA LEU A 65 -11.87 0.37 17.66
C LEU A 65 -12.67 0.95 16.48
N ASN A 66 -12.20 2.05 15.91
CA ASN A 66 -12.87 2.75 14.82
C ASN A 66 -12.26 2.48 13.44
N THR A 67 -11.17 1.71 13.34
CA THR A 67 -10.55 1.38 12.06
C THR A 67 -11.05 0.06 11.50
N VAL A 68 -11.18 0.02 10.18
CA VAL A 68 -11.39 -1.23 9.43
C VAL A 68 -10.08 -1.88 8.98
N HIS A 69 -8.96 -1.20 9.23
CA HIS A 69 -7.64 -1.64 8.78
C HIS A 69 -6.97 -2.54 9.82
N SER A 70 -6.37 -3.62 9.36
CA SER A 70 -5.60 -4.54 10.21
C SER A 70 -4.17 -4.06 10.51
N ARG A 71 -3.73 -3.02 9.81
CA ARG A 71 -2.40 -2.41 9.94
C ARG A 71 -2.52 -0.90 9.92
N LEU A 72 -1.75 -0.26 10.80
CA LEU A 72 -1.71 1.19 10.93
C LEU A 72 -0.27 1.67 10.73
N PRO A 73 -0.05 2.71 9.92
CA PRO A 73 1.23 3.38 9.83
C PRO A 73 1.61 4.02 11.16
N VAL A 74 2.90 3.93 11.49
CA VAL A 74 3.47 4.57 12.67
C VAL A 74 4.35 5.72 12.21
N LYS A 75 4.05 6.94 12.69
CA LYS A 75 4.85 8.13 12.41
C LYS A 75 5.83 8.43 13.54
N ALA A 76 6.93 9.09 13.19
CA ALA A 76 7.87 9.61 14.17
C ALA A 76 7.18 10.61 15.11
N ALA A 77 7.74 10.78 16.33
CA ALA A 77 7.13 11.63 17.36
C ALA A 77 6.99 13.10 16.91
N ASN A 78 7.96 13.63 16.16
CA ASN A 78 8.06 15.05 15.83
C ASN A 78 7.94 15.34 14.32
N SER A 79 7.48 14.39 13.54
CA SER A 79 7.29 14.57 12.09
C SER A 79 6.25 13.59 11.56
N ASP A 80 5.75 13.85 10.37
CA ASP A 80 4.83 12.94 9.67
C ASP A 80 5.55 11.76 8.98
N ARG A 81 6.84 11.60 9.27
CA ARG A 81 7.64 10.51 8.72
C ARG A 81 7.19 9.17 9.25
N ILE A 82 6.81 8.27 8.35
CA ILE A 82 6.48 6.90 8.71
C ILE A 82 7.75 6.14 9.04
N VAL A 83 7.76 5.57 10.23
CA VAL A 83 8.90 4.82 10.79
C VAL A 83 8.60 3.34 11.00
N GLY A 84 7.34 2.97 10.92
CA GLY A 84 6.93 1.58 11.11
C GLY A 84 5.50 1.31 10.65
N ILE A 85 5.15 0.04 10.71
CA ILE A 85 3.78 -0.45 10.51
C ILE A 85 3.40 -1.27 11.74
N LEU A 86 2.27 -0.93 12.36
CA LEU A 86 1.72 -1.62 13.51
C LEU A 86 0.57 -2.52 13.08
N ARG A 87 0.65 -3.79 13.43
CA ARG A 87 -0.49 -4.71 13.32
C ARG A 87 -1.43 -4.52 14.50
N VAL A 88 -2.69 -4.22 14.24
CA VAL A 88 -3.73 -4.08 15.25
C VAL A 88 -3.77 -5.32 16.18
N ARG A 89 -3.74 -6.51 15.60
CA ARG A 89 -3.75 -7.76 16.37
C ARG A 89 -2.54 -7.90 17.31
N THR A 90 -1.35 -7.53 16.85
CA THR A 90 -0.12 -7.58 17.65
C THR A 90 -0.19 -6.59 18.80
N TYR A 91 -0.69 -5.39 18.55
CA TYR A 91 -0.90 -4.38 19.58
C TYR A 91 -1.87 -4.87 20.66
N LEU A 92 -3.03 -5.37 20.26
CA LEU A 92 -4.05 -5.85 21.20
C LEU A 92 -3.57 -7.04 22.05
N LYS A 93 -2.80 -7.94 21.45
CA LYS A 93 -2.19 -9.08 22.17
C LYS A 93 -1.23 -8.58 23.25
N GLU A 94 -0.36 -7.64 22.91
CA GLU A 94 0.59 -7.07 23.87
C GLU A 94 -0.11 -6.25 24.95
N TYR A 95 -1.07 -5.42 24.58
CA TYR A 95 -1.88 -4.64 25.54
C TYR A 95 -2.64 -5.53 26.52
N ARG A 96 -3.20 -6.64 26.04
CA ARG A 96 -3.89 -7.62 26.91
C ARG A 96 -2.95 -8.20 27.97
N ARG A 97 -1.70 -8.44 27.57
CA ARG A 97 -0.67 -9.05 28.42
C ARG A 97 -0.10 -8.07 29.45
N THR A 98 0.22 -6.84 29.03
CA THR A 98 1.04 -5.92 29.83
C THR A 98 0.32 -4.64 30.24
N LYS A 99 -0.83 -4.31 29.60
CA LYS A 99 -1.50 -3.00 29.70
C LYS A 99 -0.63 -1.81 29.23
N ARG A 100 0.56 -2.07 28.75
CA ARG A 100 1.51 -1.12 28.19
C ARG A 100 2.07 -1.69 26.89
N VAL A 101 2.15 -0.88 25.86
CA VAL A 101 2.71 -1.32 24.58
C VAL A 101 3.80 -0.35 24.16
N ASN A 102 5.00 -0.87 24.02
CA ASN A 102 6.07 -0.15 23.34
C ASN A 102 5.89 -0.34 21.85
N ILE A 103 5.29 0.64 21.17
CA ILE A 103 5.00 0.58 19.74
C ILE A 103 6.27 0.35 18.93
N ARG A 104 7.38 0.98 19.30
CA ARG A 104 8.67 0.81 18.64
C ARG A 104 9.16 -0.65 18.67
N ALA A 105 8.89 -1.37 19.72
CA ALA A 105 9.30 -2.76 19.87
C ALA A 105 8.43 -3.74 19.06
N VAL A 106 7.16 -3.40 18.85
CA VAL A 106 6.19 -4.30 18.20
C VAL A 106 5.87 -3.93 16.73
N MET A 107 6.26 -2.73 16.28
CA MET A 107 6.11 -2.34 14.88
C MET A 107 7.11 -3.07 13.98
N THR A 108 6.76 -3.19 12.70
CA THR A 108 7.65 -3.71 11.66
C THR A 108 8.17 -2.58 10.79
N THR A 109 9.30 -2.82 10.12
CA THR A 109 9.89 -1.84 9.19
C THR A 109 8.98 -1.65 7.97
N PRO A 110 8.68 -0.41 7.56
CA PRO A 110 7.90 -0.16 6.36
C PRO A 110 8.73 -0.44 5.11
N TYR A 111 8.08 -0.98 4.08
CA TYR A 111 8.67 -1.02 2.75
C TYR A 111 8.34 0.28 2.01
N ILE A 112 9.37 1.04 1.64
CA ILE A 112 9.21 2.36 1.02
C ILE A 112 9.47 2.25 -0.48
N VAL A 113 8.54 2.77 -1.27
CA VAL A 113 8.66 2.84 -2.73
C VAL A 113 8.47 4.27 -3.21
N ARG A 114 8.96 4.55 -4.41
CA ARG A 114 8.73 5.85 -5.06
C ARG A 114 7.35 5.88 -5.69
N ASP A 115 6.77 7.07 -5.78
CA ASP A 115 5.47 7.30 -6.39
C ASP A 115 5.46 6.99 -7.90
N ASN A 116 6.58 7.16 -8.59
CA ASN A 116 6.74 6.83 -10.01
C ASN A 116 7.02 5.33 -10.28
N ALA A 117 7.11 4.50 -9.25
CA ALA A 117 7.27 3.06 -9.43
C ALA A 117 6.02 2.47 -10.09
N LYS A 118 6.22 1.50 -11.00
CA LYS A 118 5.12 0.77 -11.64
C LYS A 118 4.54 -0.26 -10.69
N ILE A 119 3.21 -0.35 -10.63
CA ILE A 119 2.52 -1.26 -9.70
C ILE A 119 2.73 -2.73 -10.02
N ASP A 120 2.89 -3.09 -11.30
CA ASP A 120 3.21 -4.46 -11.73
C ASP A 120 4.58 -4.92 -11.21
N ASN A 121 5.61 -4.08 -11.33
CA ASN A 121 6.94 -4.34 -10.77
C ASN A 121 6.91 -4.44 -9.25
N LEU A 122 6.16 -3.55 -8.59
CA LEU A 122 5.98 -3.58 -7.15
C LEU A 122 5.31 -4.88 -6.70
N LEU A 123 4.24 -5.30 -7.36
CA LEU A 123 3.55 -6.55 -7.06
C LEU A 123 4.47 -7.77 -7.21
N THR A 124 5.26 -7.80 -8.27
CA THR A 124 6.25 -8.86 -8.51
C THR A 124 7.29 -8.90 -7.40
N HIS A 125 7.81 -7.74 -6.99
CA HIS A 125 8.74 -7.61 -5.88
C HIS A 125 8.14 -8.11 -4.57
N MET A 126 6.93 -7.71 -4.26
CA MET A 126 6.22 -8.15 -3.05
C MET A 126 5.99 -9.65 -3.02
N ARG A 127 5.67 -10.27 -4.14
CA ARG A 127 5.51 -11.73 -4.26
C ARG A 127 6.81 -12.47 -3.97
N LYS A 128 7.93 -12.00 -4.54
CA LYS A 128 9.26 -12.59 -4.32
C LYS A 128 9.70 -12.51 -2.87
N HIS A 129 9.38 -11.42 -2.18
CA HIS A 129 9.79 -11.14 -0.81
C HIS A 129 8.71 -11.50 0.23
N ARG A 130 7.66 -12.20 -0.17
CA ARG A 130 6.54 -12.59 0.69
C ARG A 130 6.97 -13.36 1.94
N ARG A 131 8.05 -14.13 1.87
CA ARG A 131 8.61 -14.86 3.03
C ARG A 131 9.34 -13.94 4.00
N ILE A 132 9.95 -12.86 3.50
CA ILE A 132 10.68 -11.87 4.30
C ILE A 132 9.71 -10.84 4.86
N PHE A 133 8.64 -10.52 4.10
CA PHE A 133 7.64 -9.51 4.44
C PHE A 133 6.21 -10.11 4.33
N PRO A 134 5.85 -11.03 5.22
CA PRO A 134 4.66 -11.87 5.03
C PRO A 134 3.31 -11.14 4.95
N HIS A 135 3.27 -9.82 5.14
CA HIS A 135 2.00 -9.08 5.20
C HIS A 135 2.14 -7.61 4.81
N HIS A 136 2.59 -7.31 3.61
CA HIS A 136 2.56 -5.93 3.14
C HIS A 136 1.23 -5.62 2.45
N HIS A 137 0.45 -4.75 3.06
CA HIS A 137 -0.50 -3.93 2.33
C HIS A 137 0.24 -2.68 1.87
N ILE A 138 0.14 -2.38 0.58
CA ILE A 138 0.61 -1.13 0.03
C ILE A 138 -0.38 -0.06 0.50
N GLN A 139 -0.03 0.66 1.54
CA GLN A 139 -0.45 2.03 1.65
C GLN A 139 0.68 2.84 1.04
N GLY A 140 0.46 3.31 -0.18
CA GLY A 140 1.35 4.26 -0.81
C GLY A 140 1.34 5.53 0.00
N ILE A 141 2.36 5.71 0.83
CA ILE A 141 2.58 6.98 1.51
C ILE A 141 3.54 7.75 0.63
N ASN A 142 3.01 8.79 -0.01
CA ASN A 142 3.82 9.70 -0.80
C ASN A 142 4.88 10.33 0.09
N ARG A 143 6.14 10.04 -0.21
CA ARG A 143 7.27 10.81 0.29
C ARG A 143 8.05 11.41 -0.85
N GLN A 144 8.06 12.71 -0.75
CA GLN A 144 9.03 13.63 -1.30
C GLN A 144 8.70 14.28 -2.64
N ARG A 145 7.98 15.36 -2.56
CA ARG A 145 8.54 16.54 -3.18
C ARG A 145 9.70 17.01 -2.28
N THR A 146 10.90 16.60 -2.58
CA THR A 146 12.08 17.35 -2.15
C THR A 146 12.01 18.69 -2.84
N ARG A 147 11.47 19.67 -2.15
CA ARG A 147 11.77 21.05 -2.49
C ARG A 147 13.23 21.26 -2.10
N ARG A 148 14.09 21.24 -3.09
CA ARG A 148 15.35 21.97 -2.98
C ARG A 148 14.98 23.45 -3.06
N TRP A 149 15.26 24.14 -2.02
CA TRP A 149 15.53 25.57 -2.05
C TRP A 149 16.97 25.78 -2.46
#